data_098ba1a11870b1a107a5ad6e0d22873a
#
_entry.id   098ba1a11870b1a107a5ad6e0d22873a
#
_cell.length_a   1.000
_cell.length_b   1.000
_cell.length_c   1.000
_cell.angle_alpha   90.00
_cell.angle_beta   90.00
_cell.angle_gamma   90.00
#
_symmetry.space_group_name_H-M   'P 1'
#
loop_
_entity.id
_entity.type
_entity.pdbx_description
1 polymer ?
#
loop_
_entity_poly.entity_id
_entity_poly.type
_entity_poly.pdbx_seq_one_letter_code
_entity_poly.pdbx_strand_id
1 'polypeptide(L)'
;MGEEKIEAKAVQEEITLTKEDFIDLYKEAQSCENQIRTASRNSTSIFTTLLLAVIGGGFTCVRFALPEKILAGSLMICVGFIIFGLSAIAYRQFISDFVRQVEYMTIQGKIEDIIGLTDEKKYHANKFWSKEPIVPNSYIKFRTIPENSENSSVFIKSLVSGKSTKMKIYYGIFALIGVGFIVGAILVFTGVISLDSITGAKE
;
A
#
# COMPACT_ATOMS: atom_id res chain seq x y z
N MET A 1 46.78 38.83 22.24
CA MET A 1 45.83 38.29 21.23
C MET A 1 45.28 37.00 21.83
N GLY A 2 44.18 37.14 22.55
CA GLY A 2 43.48 36.03 23.19
C GLY A 2 42.40 35.57 22.22
N GLU A 3 42.51 34.28 21.81
CA GLU A 3 41.41 33.57 21.16
C GLU A 3 40.35 33.23 22.21
N GLU A 4 39.31 33.99 22.26
CA GLU A 4 38.10 33.71 23.03
C GLU A 4 37.40 32.54 22.34
N LYS A 5 37.63 31.33 22.88
CA LYS A 5 36.83 30.15 22.58
C LYS A 5 35.40 30.42 23.06
N ILE A 6 34.55 30.82 22.13
CA ILE A 6 33.08 30.77 22.31
C ILE A 6 32.69 29.29 22.33
N GLU A 7 32.69 28.71 23.51
CA GLU A 7 32.00 27.48 23.77
C GLU A 7 30.49 27.75 23.58
N ALA A 8 30.00 27.43 22.40
CA ALA A 8 28.57 27.31 22.18
C ALA A 8 28.08 26.15 23.06
N LYS A 9 27.70 26.41 24.29
CA LYS A 9 26.85 25.56 25.11
C LYS A 9 25.52 25.50 24.38
N ALA A 10 25.36 24.50 23.50
CA ALA A 10 24.05 24.05 23.08
C ALA A 10 23.34 23.57 24.35
N VAL A 11 22.50 24.41 24.92
CA VAL A 11 21.50 24.01 25.91
C VAL A 11 20.56 23.10 25.15
N GLN A 12 20.83 21.79 25.17
CA GLN A 12 19.84 20.79 24.88
C GLN A 12 18.82 20.91 26.01
N GLU A 13 17.76 21.67 25.78
CA GLU A 13 16.55 21.56 26.58
C GLU A 13 16.10 20.11 26.46
N GLU A 14 16.31 19.32 27.49
CA GLU A 14 15.81 17.98 27.62
C GLU A 14 14.29 18.12 27.73
N ILE A 15 13.61 17.98 26.61
CA ILE A 15 12.14 17.99 26.53
C ILE A 15 11.67 16.74 27.26
N THR A 16 11.37 16.87 28.57
CA THR A 16 10.77 15.83 29.37
C THR A 16 9.29 15.73 29.03
N LEU A 17 8.94 14.80 28.11
CA LEU A 17 7.56 14.50 27.78
C LEU A 17 6.85 13.90 28.99
N THR A 18 5.70 14.44 29.32
CA THR A 18 4.81 13.93 30.38
C THR A 18 4.05 12.70 29.89
N LYS A 19 3.46 11.95 30.83
CA LYS A 19 2.57 10.81 30.46
C LYS A 19 1.37 11.26 29.64
N GLU A 20 0.87 12.46 29.87
CA GLU A 20 -0.25 13.05 29.14
C GLU A 20 0.16 13.35 27.70
N ASP A 21 1.36 13.88 27.47
CA ASP A 21 1.90 14.12 26.13
C ASP A 21 2.01 12.81 25.32
N PHE A 22 2.44 11.70 25.96
CA PHE A 22 2.48 10.39 25.30
C PHE A 22 1.09 9.87 24.95
N ILE A 23 0.09 10.08 25.80
CA ILE A 23 -1.29 9.68 25.52
C ILE A 23 -1.85 10.47 24.33
N ASP A 24 -1.57 11.75 24.26
CA ASP A 24 -2.05 12.58 23.15
C ASP A 24 -1.35 12.25 21.84
N LEU A 25 -0.03 12.04 21.86
CA LEU A 25 0.71 11.51 20.70
C LEU A 25 0.16 10.14 20.23
N TYR A 26 -0.23 9.27 21.18
CA TYR A 26 -0.82 7.97 20.84
C TYR A 26 -2.17 8.14 20.13
N LYS A 27 -3.04 9.01 20.63
CA LYS A 27 -4.34 9.31 20.00
C LYS A 27 -4.17 9.91 18.62
N GLU A 28 -3.20 10.82 18.45
CA GLU A 28 -2.87 11.41 17.16
C GLU A 28 -2.37 10.36 16.18
N ALA A 29 -1.41 9.52 16.59
CA ALA A 29 -0.91 8.43 15.76
C ALA A 29 -2.01 7.44 15.35
N GLN A 30 -2.94 7.11 16.27
CA GLN A 30 -4.09 6.25 15.99
C GLN A 30 -5.06 6.91 15.01
N SER A 31 -5.32 8.21 15.15
CA SER A 31 -6.16 8.97 14.22
C SER A 31 -5.55 8.98 12.81
N CYS A 32 -4.25 9.28 12.70
CA CYS A 32 -3.53 9.28 11.44
C CYS A 32 -3.52 7.88 10.79
N GLU A 33 -3.28 6.81 11.55
CA GLU A 33 -3.36 5.44 11.04
C GLU A 33 -4.73 5.13 10.45
N ASN A 34 -5.80 5.48 11.17
CA ASN A 34 -7.18 5.23 10.72
C ASN A 34 -7.52 6.03 9.45
N GLN A 35 -7.07 7.28 9.36
CA GLN A 35 -7.24 8.11 8.15
C GLN A 35 -6.54 7.49 6.95
N ILE A 36 -5.27 7.08 7.11
CA ILE A 36 -4.50 6.43 6.02
C ILE A 36 -5.16 5.10 5.62
N ARG A 37 -5.61 4.30 6.57
CA ARG A 37 -6.30 3.03 6.30
C ARG A 37 -7.58 3.26 5.50
N THR A 38 -8.36 4.27 5.85
CA THR A 38 -9.59 4.63 5.13
C THR A 38 -9.27 5.18 3.74
N ALA A 39 -8.30 6.07 3.61
CA ALA A 39 -7.85 6.61 2.33
C ALA A 39 -7.34 5.50 1.40
N SER A 40 -6.53 4.56 1.91
CA SER A 40 -6.01 3.43 1.14
C SER A 40 -7.12 2.50 0.64
N ARG A 41 -8.14 2.22 1.46
CA ARG A 41 -9.31 1.44 1.04
C ARG A 41 -10.09 2.15 -0.06
N ASN A 42 -10.34 3.43 0.10
CA ASN A 42 -11.05 4.25 -0.89
C ASN A 42 -10.27 4.30 -2.20
N SER A 43 -8.96 4.57 -2.15
CA SER A 43 -8.09 4.57 -3.34
C SER A 43 -8.11 3.22 -4.06
N THR A 44 -7.98 2.11 -3.32
CA THR A 44 -8.06 0.76 -3.90
C THR A 44 -9.41 0.52 -4.60
N SER A 45 -10.51 0.93 -3.99
CA SER A 45 -11.85 0.82 -4.58
C SER A 45 -11.98 1.64 -5.85
N ILE A 46 -11.53 2.89 -5.84
CA ILE A 46 -11.55 3.79 -6.99
C ILE A 46 -10.73 3.21 -8.14
N PHE A 47 -9.48 2.81 -7.90
CA PHE A 47 -8.63 2.22 -8.94
C PHE A 47 -9.21 0.93 -9.50
N THR A 48 -9.78 0.07 -8.65
CA THR A 48 -10.44 -1.16 -9.11
C THR A 48 -11.63 -0.85 -10.02
N THR A 49 -12.47 0.10 -9.63
CA THR A 49 -13.63 0.52 -10.43
C THR A 49 -13.19 1.12 -11.75
N LEU A 50 -12.16 1.97 -11.76
CA LEU A 50 -11.60 2.55 -12.98
C LEU A 50 -11.04 1.47 -13.91
N LEU A 51 -10.28 0.50 -13.37
CA LEU A 51 -9.72 -0.60 -14.16
C LEU A 51 -10.82 -1.45 -14.78
N LEU A 52 -11.87 -1.79 -14.03
CA LEU A 52 -13.01 -2.54 -14.56
C LEU A 52 -13.77 -1.74 -15.62
N ALA A 53 -13.96 -0.44 -15.41
CA ALA A 53 -14.62 0.44 -16.38
C ALA A 53 -13.81 0.55 -17.69
N VAL A 54 -12.48 0.69 -17.59
CA VAL A 54 -11.59 0.74 -18.77
C VAL A 54 -11.59 -0.60 -19.51
N ILE A 55 -11.57 -1.72 -18.81
CA ILE A 55 -11.64 -3.05 -19.42
C ILE A 55 -12.97 -3.22 -20.12
N GLY A 56 -14.10 -2.98 -19.45
CA GLY A 56 -15.44 -3.15 -20.03
C GLY A 56 -15.71 -2.18 -21.19
N GLY A 57 -15.36 -0.90 -21.01
CA GLY A 57 -15.45 0.11 -22.07
C GLY A 57 -14.51 -0.21 -23.23
N GLY A 58 -13.28 -0.65 -22.96
CA GLY A 58 -12.32 -1.05 -23.96
C GLY A 58 -12.81 -2.20 -24.82
N PHE A 59 -13.36 -3.26 -24.23
CA PHE A 59 -13.97 -4.36 -24.97
C PHE A 59 -15.12 -3.88 -25.87
N THR A 60 -15.96 -3.00 -25.35
CA THR A 60 -17.08 -2.46 -26.10
C THR A 60 -16.58 -1.64 -27.30
N CYS A 61 -15.64 -0.72 -27.08
CA CYS A 61 -15.07 0.10 -28.16
C CYS A 61 -14.38 -0.74 -29.23
N VAL A 62 -13.60 -1.74 -28.83
CA VAL A 62 -12.95 -2.67 -29.75
C VAL A 62 -13.97 -3.43 -30.58
N ARG A 63 -15.04 -3.93 -29.96
CA ARG A 63 -16.13 -4.63 -30.67
C ARG A 63 -16.78 -3.77 -31.75
N PHE A 64 -17.00 -2.48 -31.51
CA PHE A 64 -17.53 -1.57 -32.51
C PHE A 64 -16.52 -1.23 -33.61
N ALA A 65 -15.23 -1.27 -33.30
CA ALA A 65 -14.17 -0.97 -34.25
C ALA A 65 -13.74 -2.20 -35.08
N LEU A 66 -14.25 -3.40 -34.79
CA LEU A 66 -13.88 -4.65 -35.48
C LEU A 66 -13.92 -4.58 -37.02
N PRO A 67 -14.88 -3.84 -37.69
CA PRO A 67 -14.86 -3.73 -39.14
C PRO A 67 -13.57 -3.09 -39.71
N GLU A 68 -12.90 -2.26 -38.89
CA GLU A 68 -11.67 -1.56 -39.30
C GLU A 68 -10.47 -2.07 -38.51
N LYS A 69 -9.68 -2.98 -39.08
CA LYS A 69 -8.51 -3.64 -38.42
C LYS A 69 -7.54 -2.65 -37.79
N ILE A 70 -7.24 -1.55 -38.47
CA ILE A 70 -6.31 -0.53 -37.99
C ILE A 70 -6.87 0.18 -36.76
N LEU A 71 -8.14 0.54 -36.80
CA LEU A 71 -8.80 1.22 -35.67
C LEU A 71 -8.93 0.29 -34.46
N ALA A 72 -9.36 -0.96 -34.69
CA ALA A 72 -9.47 -1.96 -33.62
C ALA A 72 -8.12 -2.23 -32.95
N GLY A 73 -7.07 -2.47 -33.73
CA GLY A 73 -5.73 -2.71 -33.20
C GLY A 73 -5.17 -1.50 -32.43
N SER A 74 -5.37 -0.30 -32.96
CA SER A 74 -4.92 0.94 -32.28
C SER A 74 -5.65 1.15 -30.94
N LEU A 75 -6.97 0.93 -30.90
CA LEU A 75 -7.75 1.00 -29.66
C LEU A 75 -7.30 -0.04 -28.62
N MET A 76 -7.05 -1.28 -29.06
CA MET A 76 -6.53 -2.33 -28.17
C MET A 76 -5.19 -1.92 -27.55
N ILE A 77 -4.28 -1.35 -28.30
CA ILE A 77 -3.00 -0.85 -27.78
C ILE A 77 -3.24 0.26 -26.75
N CYS A 78 -4.05 1.27 -27.07
CA CYS A 78 -4.34 2.36 -26.15
C CYS A 78 -4.97 1.86 -24.84
N VAL A 79 -5.98 1.00 -24.93
CA VAL A 79 -6.63 0.38 -23.74
C VAL A 79 -5.62 -0.43 -22.93
N GLY A 80 -4.78 -1.22 -23.59
CA GLY A 80 -3.74 -2.01 -22.94
C GLY A 80 -2.75 -1.15 -22.15
N PHE A 81 -2.26 -0.05 -22.73
CA PHE A 81 -1.37 0.88 -22.03
C PHE A 81 -2.06 1.59 -20.85
N ILE A 82 -3.33 1.98 -21.00
CA ILE A 82 -4.10 2.61 -19.91
C ILE A 82 -4.26 1.63 -18.74
N ILE A 83 -4.65 0.38 -19.00
CA ILE A 83 -4.81 -0.64 -17.95
C ILE A 83 -3.47 -0.90 -17.25
N PHE A 84 -2.40 -1.06 -18.02
CA PHE A 84 -1.07 -1.30 -17.47
C PHE A 84 -0.60 -0.12 -16.60
N GLY A 85 -0.73 1.11 -17.10
CA GLY A 85 -0.33 2.32 -16.39
C GLY A 85 -1.15 2.53 -15.10
N LEU A 86 -2.47 2.38 -15.16
CA LEU A 86 -3.33 2.48 -13.98
C LEU A 86 -3.00 1.42 -12.94
N SER A 87 -2.70 0.17 -13.35
CA SER A 87 -2.30 -0.90 -12.44
C SER A 87 -0.99 -0.59 -11.72
N ALA A 88 -0.01 -0.03 -12.43
CA ALA A 88 1.28 0.36 -11.87
C ALA A 88 1.13 1.52 -10.87
N ILE A 89 0.33 2.53 -11.21
CA ILE A 89 0.06 3.68 -10.33
C ILE A 89 -0.68 3.21 -9.07
N ALA A 90 -1.73 2.40 -9.22
CA ALA A 90 -2.52 1.87 -8.11
C ALA A 90 -1.67 1.03 -7.14
N TYR A 91 -0.79 0.19 -7.67
CA TYR A 91 0.14 -0.58 -6.86
C TYR A 91 1.13 0.32 -6.10
N ARG A 92 1.71 1.33 -6.77
CA ARG A 92 2.64 2.27 -6.14
C ARG A 92 1.95 3.08 -5.02
N GLN A 93 0.72 3.55 -5.26
CA GLN A 93 -0.07 4.27 -4.26
C GLN A 93 -0.33 3.38 -3.05
N PHE A 94 -0.78 2.13 -3.28
CA PHE A 94 -1.01 1.17 -2.19
C PHE A 94 0.24 0.96 -1.33
N ILE A 95 1.42 0.77 -1.94
CA ILE A 95 2.67 0.58 -1.19
C ILE A 95 3.01 1.81 -0.37
N SER A 96 2.86 3.02 -0.94
CA SER A 96 3.12 4.27 -0.22
C SER A 96 2.22 4.42 1.01
N ASP A 97 0.92 4.17 0.86
CA ASP A 97 -0.05 4.26 1.95
C ASP A 97 0.22 3.19 3.02
N PHE A 98 0.59 1.98 2.59
CA PHE A 98 0.90 0.90 3.52
C PHE A 98 2.18 1.16 4.33
N VAL A 99 3.22 1.71 3.72
CA VAL A 99 4.45 2.12 4.43
C VAL A 99 4.11 3.15 5.52
N ARG A 100 3.36 4.20 5.17
CA ARG A 100 2.92 5.21 6.14
C ARG A 100 2.09 4.60 7.28
N GLN A 101 1.18 3.66 6.97
CA GLN A 101 0.40 2.96 7.98
C GLN A 101 1.32 2.23 8.97
N VAL A 102 2.33 1.50 8.46
CA VAL A 102 3.28 0.76 9.31
C VAL A 102 4.13 1.70 10.16
N GLU A 103 4.51 2.87 9.64
CA GLU A 103 5.23 3.89 10.42
C GLU A 103 4.41 4.35 11.64
N TYR A 104 3.13 4.68 11.46
CA TYR A 104 2.26 5.07 12.59
C TYR A 104 2.03 3.93 13.56
N MET A 105 1.85 2.69 13.09
CA MET A 105 1.77 1.51 13.96
C MET A 105 3.04 1.32 14.78
N THR A 106 4.20 1.62 14.21
CA THR A 106 5.48 1.53 14.92
C THR A 106 5.59 2.61 16.01
N ILE A 107 5.13 3.83 15.72
CA ILE A 107 5.07 4.93 16.71
C ILE A 107 4.16 4.53 17.88
N GLN A 108 2.96 4.01 17.59
CA GLN A 108 2.04 3.53 18.63
C GLN A 108 2.69 2.44 19.50
N GLY A 109 3.36 1.45 18.88
CA GLY A 109 4.05 0.40 19.60
C GLY A 109 5.15 0.92 20.54
N LYS A 110 5.92 1.91 20.12
CA LYS A 110 6.93 2.57 20.96
C LYS A 110 6.29 3.30 22.15
N ILE A 111 5.19 4.02 21.91
CA ILE A 111 4.47 4.73 22.97
C ILE A 111 3.85 3.73 23.97
N GLU A 112 3.25 2.64 23.49
CA GLU A 112 2.69 1.56 24.31
C GLU A 112 3.77 0.95 25.23
N ASP A 113 4.99 0.77 24.72
CA ASP A 113 6.11 0.26 25.51
C ASP A 113 6.59 1.25 26.56
N ILE A 114 6.76 2.54 26.19
CA ILE A 114 7.13 3.61 27.13
C ILE A 114 6.11 3.78 28.25
N ILE A 115 4.82 3.72 27.95
CA ILE A 115 3.73 3.82 28.94
C ILE A 115 3.65 2.54 29.81
N GLY A 116 4.27 1.45 29.34
CA GLY A 116 4.30 0.15 30.03
C GLY A 116 3.02 -0.67 29.83
N LEU A 117 2.27 -0.45 28.75
CA LEU A 117 1.10 -1.26 28.39
C LEU A 117 1.49 -2.69 27.98
N THR A 118 2.75 -2.90 27.64
CA THR A 118 3.35 -4.18 27.27
C THR A 118 3.93 -4.93 28.48
N ASP A 119 3.95 -4.30 29.68
CA ASP A 119 4.52 -4.90 30.88
C ASP A 119 3.50 -5.81 31.57
N GLU A 120 3.78 -7.11 31.58
CA GLU A 120 2.95 -8.14 32.24
C GLU A 120 2.72 -7.86 33.72
N LYS A 121 3.63 -7.14 34.38
CA LYS A 121 3.58 -6.91 35.84
C LYS A 121 2.74 -5.70 36.24
N LYS A 122 2.48 -4.76 35.35
CA LYS A 122 1.87 -3.47 35.69
C LYS A 122 0.34 -3.46 35.77
N TYR A 123 -0.36 -4.40 35.13
CA TYR A 123 -1.81 -4.29 34.93
C TYR A 123 -2.61 -5.53 35.31
N HIS A 124 -2.17 -6.28 36.30
CA HIS A 124 -2.83 -7.49 36.80
C HIS A 124 -4.13 -7.22 37.60
N ALA A 125 -4.98 -6.34 37.15
CA ALA A 125 -6.19 -5.99 37.88
C ALA A 125 -7.35 -7.00 37.75
N ASN A 126 -7.26 -8.00 36.84
CA ASN A 126 -8.34 -8.94 36.61
C ASN A 126 -7.90 -10.41 36.55
N LYS A 127 -8.54 -11.26 37.35
CA LYS A 127 -8.26 -12.71 37.44
C LYS A 127 -8.37 -13.45 36.09
N PHE A 128 -9.14 -12.94 35.13
CA PHE A 128 -9.33 -13.54 33.81
C PHE A 128 -8.13 -13.32 32.87
N TRP A 129 -7.40 -12.21 33.03
CA TRP A 129 -6.33 -11.80 32.13
C TRP A 129 -4.95 -11.73 32.85
N SER A 130 -4.82 -12.48 33.93
CA SER A 130 -3.67 -12.40 34.84
C SER A 130 -2.32 -12.81 34.22
N LYS A 131 -2.31 -13.32 33.00
CA LYS A 131 -1.09 -13.80 32.33
C LYS A 131 -0.77 -13.08 31.02
N GLU A 132 -1.64 -12.16 30.59
CA GLU A 132 -1.38 -11.38 29.38
C GLU A 132 -1.33 -9.88 29.70
N PRO A 133 -0.42 -9.12 29.08
CA PRO A 133 -0.39 -7.67 29.14
C PRO A 133 -1.69 -7.09 28.54
N ILE A 134 -2.01 -5.83 28.81
CA ILE A 134 -3.17 -5.14 28.22
C ILE A 134 -3.14 -5.23 26.70
N VAL A 135 -1.96 -5.16 26.10
CA VAL A 135 -1.75 -5.43 24.68
C VAL A 135 -1.43 -6.92 24.53
N PRO A 136 -2.25 -7.71 23.83
CA PRO A 136 -2.03 -9.14 23.67
C PRO A 136 -0.66 -9.46 23.06
N ASN A 137 0.01 -10.49 23.56
CA ASN A 137 1.35 -10.92 23.09
C ASN A 137 1.39 -11.21 21.57
N SER A 138 0.28 -11.68 20.99
CA SER A 138 0.15 -11.84 19.54
C SER A 138 0.25 -10.52 18.79
N TYR A 139 -0.22 -9.44 19.40
CA TYR A 139 -0.19 -8.09 18.82
C TYR A 139 1.19 -7.44 18.99
N ILE A 140 1.84 -7.69 20.13
CA ILE A 140 3.21 -7.25 20.41
C ILE A 140 4.19 -7.83 19.40
N LYS A 141 4.08 -9.13 19.08
CA LYS A 141 4.92 -9.79 18.06
C LYS A 141 4.90 -9.12 16.70
N PHE A 142 3.80 -8.46 16.35
CA PHE A 142 3.69 -7.70 15.09
C PHE A 142 4.28 -6.29 15.18
N ARG A 143 4.46 -5.74 16.38
CA ARG A 143 4.90 -4.36 16.62
C ARG A 143 6.29 -4.25 17.22
N THR A 144 6.78 -5.31 17.86
CA THR A 144 8.12 -5.31 18.45
C THR A 144 9.17 -5.33 17.34
N ILE A 145 9.96 -4.30 17.29
CA ILE A 145 11.16 -4.28 16.45
C ILE A 145 12.08 -5.35 17.01
N PRO A 146 12.54 -6.34 16.22
CA PRO A 146 13.49 -7.33 16.72
C PRO A 146 14.70 -6.62 17.35
N GLU A 147 15.12 -7.02 18.54
CA GLU A 147 16.25 -6.42 19.28
C GLU A 147 17.53 -6.29 18.45
N ASN A 148 17.67 -7.11 17.40
CA ASN A 148 18.80 -7.11 16.47
C ASN A 148 18.59 -6.23 15.23
N SER A 149 17.47 -5.51 15.10
CA SER A 149 17.29 -4.60 13.97
C SER A 149 17.88 -3.22 14.30
N GLU A 150 19.08 -2.98 13.84
CA GLU A 150 19.75 -1.67 13.94
C GLU A 150 18.95 -0.52 13.30
N ASN A 151 17.88 -0.83 12.51
CA ASN A 151 17.10 0.16 11.79
C ASN A 151 15.63 -0.23 11.67
N SER A 152 14.74 0.64 12.14
CA SER A 152 13.29 0.55 11.93
C SER A 152 12.89 0.38 10.45
N SER A 153 13.72 0.87 9.53
CA SER A 153 13.50 0.73 8.08
C SER A 153 13.56 -0.72 7.58
N VAL A 154 14.39 -1.57 8.18
CA VAL A 154 14.48 -3.00 7.82
C VAL A 154 13.24 -3.75 8.28
N PHE A 155 12.75 -3.44 9.48
CA PHE A 155 11.52 -4.02 10.01
C PHE A 155 10.30 -3.61 9.16
N ILE A 156 10.16 -2.33 8.83
CA ILE A 156 9.11 -1.82 7.96
C ILE A 156 9.15 -2.53 6.60
N LYS A 157 10.32 -2.67 5.99
CA LYS A 157 10.48 -3.39 4.73
C LYS A 157 10.05 -4.86 4.81
N SER A 158 10.34 -5.55 5.92
CA SER A 158 9.94 -6.95 6.11
C SER A 158 8.42 -7.11 6.21
N LEU A 159 7.75 -6.23 6.96
CA LEU A 159 6.28 -6.21 7.07
C LEU A 159 5.60 -5.86 5.74
N VAL A 160 6.16 -4.88 5.03
CA VAL A 160 5.67 -4.47 3.70
C VAL A 160 5.81 -5.61 2.70
N SER A 161 6.87 -6.41 2.76
CA SER A 161 7.11 -7.51 1.84
C SER A 161 5.98 -8.55 1.84
N GLY A 162 5.49 -8.99 3.01
CA GLY A 162 4.45 -10.01 3.12
C GLY A 162 3.09 -9.57 2.57
N LYS A 163 2.62 -8.37 2.94
CA LYS A 163 1.32 -7.84 2.50
C LYS A 163 1.36 -7.33 1.06
N SER A 164 2.50 -6.82 0.64
CA SER A 164 2.79 -6.38 -0.72
C SER A 164 2.61 -7.50 -1.76
N THR A 165 2.92 -8.76 -1.41
CA THR A 165 2.80 -9.89 -2.34
C THR A 165 1.37 -10.11 -2.83
N LYS A 166 0.37 -10.05 -1.92
CA LYS A 166 -1.04 -10.21 -2.30
C LYS A 166 -1.49 -9.10 -3.26
N MET A 167 -1.06 -7.87 -3.02
CA MET A 167 -1.43 -6.73 -3.86
C MET A 167 -0.62 -6.69 -5.16
N LYS A 168 0.61 -7.22 -5.18
CA LYS A 168 1.35 -7.47 -6.44
C LYS A 168 0.58 -8.43 -7.35
N ILE A 169 0.07 -9.53 -6.79
CA ILE A 169 -0.74 -10.50 -7.55
C ILE A 169 -2.02 -9.82 -8.04
N TYR A 170 -2.71 -9.10 -7.16
CA TYR A 170 -3.96 -8.43 -7.50
C TYR A 170 -3.81 -7.44 -8.67
N TYR A 171 -2.91 -6.46 -8.56
CA TYR A 171 -2.67 -5.52 -9.64
C TYR A 171 -1.91 -6.13 -10.82
N GLY A 172 -1.12 -7.18 -10.58
CA GLY A 172 -0.46 -7.96 -11.61
C GLY A 172 -1.44 -8.62 -12.58
N ILE A 173 -2.58 -9.11 -12.10
CA ILE A 173 -3.64 -9.67 -12.95
C ILE A 173 -4.17 -8.59 -13.91
N PHE A 174 -4.45 -7.38 -13.42
CA PHE A 174 -4.89 -6.29 -14.31
C PHE A 174 -3.81 -5.89 -15.33
N ALA A 175 -2.54 -5.84 -14.90
CA ALA A 175 -1.43 -5.57 -15.81
C ALA A 175 -1.32 -6.64 -16.90
N LEU A 176 -1.50 -7.93 -16.56
CA LEU A 176 -1.54 -9.03 -17.53
C LEU A 176 -2.71 -8.91 -18.53
N ILE A 177 -3.88 -8.46 -18.08
CA ILE A 177 -5.00 -8.15 -18.97
C ILE A 177 -4.60 -7.03 -19.95
N GLY A 178 -3.94 -5.97 -19.47
CA GLY A 178 -3.41 -4.91 -20.33
C GLY A 178 -2.43 -5.42 -21.38
N VAL A 179 -1.50 -6.29 -20.99
CA VAL A 179 -0.57 -6.96 -21.92
C VAL A 179 -1.34 -7.83 -22.92
N GLY A 180 -2.39 -8.52 -22.48
CA GLY A 180 -3.27 -9.31 -23.34
C GLY A 180 -3.91 -8.48 -24.46
N PHE A 181 -4.37 -7.26 -24.15
CA PHE A 181 -4.87 -6.32 -25.16
C PHE A 181 -3.78 -5.93 -26.18
N ILE A 182 -2.57 -5.64 -25.72
CA ILE A 182 -1.45 -5.27 -26.62
C ILE A 182 -1.07 -6.46 -27.53
N VAL A 183 -0.96 -7.66 -26.98
CA VAL A 183 -0.67 -8.87 -27.75
C VAL A 183 -1.79 -9.15 -28.74
N GLY A 184 -3.06 -9.04 -28.32
CA GLY A 184 -4.21 -9.18 -29.20
C GLY A 184 -4.18 -8.19 -30.38
N ALA A 185 -3.81 -6.94 -30.12
CA ALA A 185 -3.62 -5.95 -31.19
C ALA A 185 -2.56 -6.36 -32.21
N ILE A 186 -1.41 -6.87 -31.75
CA ILE A 186 -0.32 -7.35 -32.62
C ILE A 186 -0.85 -8.50 -33.50
N LEU A 187 -1.60 -9.44 -32.93
CA LEU A 187 -2.17 -10.56 -33.66
C LEU A 187 -3.20 -10.11 -34.73
N VAL A 188 -3.96 -9.06 -34.44
CA VAL A 188 -4.86 -8.43 -35.41
C VAL A 188 -4.09 -7.75 -36.53
N PHE A 189 -3.02 -7.01 -36.22
CA PHE A 189 -2.19 -6.34 -37.23
C PHE A 189 -1.43 -7.33 -38.13
N THR A 190 -0.92 -8.41 -37.54
CA THR A 190 -0.20 -9.46 -38.31
C THR A 190 -1.13 -10.36 -39.11
N GLY A 191 -2.45 -10.23 -38.96
CA GLY A 191 -3.44 -11.04 -39.66
C GLY A 191 -3.52 -12.49 -39.17
N VAL A 192 -2.82 -12.84 -38.08
CA VAL A 192 -2.91 -14.18 -37.45
C VAL A 192 -4.34 -14.44 -36.96
N ILE A 193 -5.01 -13.43 -36.46
CA ILE A 193 -6.45 -13.48 -36.13
C ILE A 193 -7.19 -12.72 -37.23
N SER A 194 -7.96 -13.45 -38.05
CA SER A 194 -8.90 -12.79 -38.95
C SER A 194 -10.13 -12.36 -38.15
N LEU A 195 -10.52 -11.10 -38.25
CA LEU A 195 -11.65 -10.56 -37.51
C LEU A 195 -12.98 -11.22 -38.00
N ASP A 196 -13.01 -11.75 -39.20
CA ASP A 196 -14.17 -12.46 -39.78
C ASP A 196 -14.52 -13.73 -38.98
N SER A 197 -13.51 -14.37 -38.37
CA SER A 197 -13.70 -15.55 -37.51
C SER A 197 -14.35 -15.20 -36.16
N ILE A 198 -14.24 -13.94 -35.70
CA ILE A 198 -14.78 -13.48 -34.41
C ILE A 198 -16.20 -12.95 -34.56
N THR A 199 -16.52 -12.33 -35.71
CA THR A 199 -17.82 -11.71 -35.94
C THR A 199 -18.90 -12.71 -36.35
N GLY A 200 -18.55 -13.93 -36.74
CA GLY A 200 -19.47 -14.95 -37.19
C GLY A 200 -20.23 -14.53 -38.47
N ALA A 201 -19.82 -13.48 -39.16
CA ALA A 201 -20.35 -13.06 -40.43
C ALA A 201 -19.95 -14.11 -41.46
N LYS A 202 -20.82 -15.14 -41.63
CA LYS A 202 -20.86 -15.94 -42.86
C LYS A 202 -21.54 -15.08 -43.90
N GLU A 203 -20.82 -14.79 -45.00
CA GLU A 203 -21.42 -14.37 -46.23
C GLU A 203 -22.55 -15.31 -46.64
#